data_26e42880bc4c74c67e8e0655286935e6
#
_entry.id   26e42880bc4c74c67e8e0655286935e6
#
_cell.length_a   1.000
_cell.length_b   1.000
_cell.length_c   1.000
_cell.angle_alpha   90.00
_cell.angle_beta   90.00
_cell.angle_gamma   90.00
#
_symmetry.space_group_name_H-M   'P 1'
#
loop_
_entity.id
_entity.type
_entity.pdbx_description
1 polymer ?
#
loop_
_entity_poly.entity_id
_entity_poly.type
_entity_poly.pdbx_seq_one_letter_code
_entity_poly.pdbx_strand_id
1 'polypeptide(L)'
;LAAYQRKERAGLLIMATGTGKTRTAIALVDVLMKANVVQKALFLADRTSLVNQAHNAFKANLKDASFVNLLEDKNQVGRVYFSTYQTMMGLIDEMNADGTRKFGTGMFDLIIVDEAHRSVYQKFGEIFKYFDSLLVGLTATPRDEVDRDTYALFGLESGVPTDYYDLDQAI
;
A
#
# COMPACT_ATOMS: atom_id res chain seq x y z
N LEU A 1 5.17 -6.15 12.14
CA LEU A 1 5.57 -7.57 12.30
C LEU A 1 4.69 -8.30 13.31
N ALA A 2 4.38 -7.69 14.48
CA ALA A 2 3.53 -8.33 15.50
C ALA A 2 2.11 -8.66 14.98
N ALA A 3 1.49 -7.77 14.20
CA ALA A 3 0.19 -8.00 13.56
C ALA A 3 0.23 -9.21 12.60
N TYR A 4 1.30 -9.32 11.79
CA TYR A 4 1.51 -10.49 10.93
C TYR A 4 1.64 -11.80 11.73
N GLN A 5 2.37 -11.78 12.84
CA GLN A 5 2.49 -12.95 13.72
C GLN A 5 1.14 -13.37 14.32
N ARG A 6 0.22 -12.43 14.54
CA ARG A 6 -1.17 -12.71 14.96
C ARG A 6 -2.08 -13.14 13.80
N LYS A 7 -1.54 -13.30 12.57
CA LYS A 7 -2.28 -13.64 11.34
C LYS A 7 -3.28 -12.55 10.90
N GLU A 8 -3.08 -11.32 11.32
CA GLU A 8 -3.83 -10.18 10.83
C GLU A 8 -3.42 -9.88 9.38
N ARG A 9 -4.38 -9.69 8.50
CA ARG A 9 -4.13 -9.44 7.07
C ARG A 9 -4.14 -7.97 6.70
N ALA A 10 -4.53 -7.10 7.60
CA ALA A 10 -4.58 -5.67 7.38
C ALA A 10 -4.02 -4.92 8.59
N GLY A 11 -3.42 -3.77 8.34
CA GLY A 11 -2.88 -2.88 9.38
C GLY A 11 -2.98 -1.42 8.96
N LEU A 12 -3.26 -0.55 9.90
CA LEU A 12 -3.30 0.89 9.71
C LEU A 12 -2.23 1.56 10.57
N LEU A 13 -1.33 2.30 9.91
CA LEU A 13 -0.30 3.10 10.55
C LEU A 13 -0.68 4.57 10.46
N ILE A 14 -0.85 5.21 11.61
CA ILE A 14 -1.09 6.64 11.69
C ILE A 14 0.23 7.32 12.03
N MET A 15 0.72 8.16 11.14
CA MET A 15 2.01 8.84 11.26
C MET A 15 1.85 10.30 10.85
N ALA A 16 2.23 11.23 11.71
CA ALA A 16 2.16 12.65 11.42
C ALA A 16 2.91 13.01 10.11
N THR A 17 2.50 14.11 9.49
CA THR A 17 3.17 14.62 8.29
C THR A 17 4.65 14.89 8.57
N GLY A 18 5.53 14.45 7.66
CA GLY A 18 6.98 14.65 7.81
C GLY A 18 7.70 13.62 8.69
N THR A 19 7.00 12.70 9.38
CA THR A 19 7.63 11.68 10.25
C THR A 19 8.21 10.48 9.50
N GLY A 20 8.13 10.47 8.17
CA GLY A 20 8.80 9.45 7.35
C GLY A 20 7.92 8.28 6.90
N LYS A 21 6.62 8.49 6.64
CA LYS A 21 5.69 7.46 6.13
C LYS A 21 6.29 6.62 4.99
N THR A 22 6.88 7.27 3.98
CA THR A 22 7.50 6.56 2.86
C THR A 22 8.69 5.70 3.29
N ARG A 23 9.51 6.17 4.22
CA ARG A 23 10.63 5.39 4.78
C ARG A 23 10.15 4.17 5.55
N THR A 24 9.08 4.33 6.32
CA THR A 24 8.43 3.21 7.03
C THR A 24 7.89 2.17 6.03
N ALA A 25 7.25 2.60 4.94
CA ALA A 25 6.81 1.72 3.88
C ALA A 25 7.99 0.95 3.24
N ILE A 26 9.09 1.63 2.95
CA ILE A 26 10.31 1.01 2.38
C ILE A 26 10.86 -0.04 3.35
N ALA A 27 11.00 0.30 4.63
CA ALA A 27 11.51 -0.61 5.65
C ALA A 27 10.60 -1.84 5.82
N LEU A 28 9.28 -1.66 5.80
CA LEU A 28 8.32 -2.74 5.87
C LEU A 28 8.46 -3.71 4.68
N VAL A 29 8.52 -3.18 3.46
CA VAL A 29 8.72 -3.98 2.25
C VAL A 29 10.05 -4.74 2.31
N ASP A 30 11.13 -4.09 2.69
CA ASP A 30 12.47 -4.70 2.80
C ASP A 30 12.45 -5.89 3.79
N VAL A 31 11.92 -5.68 4.98
CA VAL A 31 11.84 -6.72 6.01
C VAL A 31 10.97 -7.90 5.57
N LEU A 32 9.80 -7.65 4.99
CA LEU A 32 8.90 -8.70 4.55
C LEU A 32 9.45 -9.47 3.33
N MET A 33 10.16 -8.80 2.43
CA MET A 33 10.83 -9.44 1.30
C MET A 33 12.02 -10.30 1.75
N LYS A 34 12.84 -9.82 2.69
CA LYS A 34 13.96 -10.59 3.28
C LYS A 34 13.48 -11.80 4.07
N ALA A 35 12.32 -11.69 4.71
CA ALA A 35 11.66 -12.80 5.39
C ALA A 35 10.95 -13.79 4.45
N ASN A 36 10.98 -13.58 3.13
CA ASN A 36 10.25 -14.34 2.11
C ASN A 36 8.72 -14.39 2.33
N VAL A 37 8.16 -13.42 3.03
CA VAL A 37 6.71 -13.27 3.24
C VAL A 37 6.05 -12.59 2.05
N VAL A 38 6.75 -11.64 1.42
CA VAL A 38 6.27 -10.86 0.28
C VAL A 38 7.22 -11.04 -0.90
N GLN A 39 6.69 -11.45 -2.04
CA GLN A 39 7.39 -11.54 -3.30
C GLN A 39 7.16 -10.30 -4.15
N LYS A 40 5.90 -9.84 -4.21
CA LYS A 40 5.48 -8.67 -4.98
C LYS A 40 4.64 -7.74 -4.11
N ALA A 41 4.98 -6.46 -4.13
CA ALA A 41 4.27 -5.40 -3.42
C ALA A 41 3.73 -4.36 -4.41
N LEU A 42 2.57 -3.78 -4.09
CA LEU A 42 1.94 -2.67 -4.79
C LEU A 42 1.85 -1.47 -3.87
N PHE A 43 2.35 -0.32 -4.30
CA PHE A 43 2.18 0.96 -3.63
C PHE A 43 1.17 1.81 -4.40
N LEU A 44 0.13 2.26 -3.71
CA LEU A 44 -0.95 3.08 -4.27
C LEU A 44 -0.99 4.46 -3.63
N ALA A 45 -1.08 5.49 -4.47
CA ALA A 45 -1.27 6.87 -4.05
C ALA A 45 -2.32 7.58 -4.92
N ASP A 46 -2.84 8.70 -4.46
CA ASP A 46 -3.91 9.44 -5.16
C ASP A 46 -3.41 10.18 -6.40
N ARG A 47 -2.15 10.66 -6.39
CA ARG A 47 -1.61 11.54 -7.43
C ARG A 47 -0.34 10.99 -8.05
N THR A 48 -0.17 11.24 -9.35
CA THR A 48 1.03 10.89 -10.11
C THR A 48 2.32 11.39 -9.46
N SER A 49 2.32 12.61 -8.93
CA SER A 49 3.49 13.18 -8.24
C SER A 49 3.90 12.37 -7.01
N LEU A 50 2.93 11.89 -6.23
CA LEU A 50 3.19 11.05 -5.04
C LEU A 50 3.69 9.66 -5.44
N VAL A 51 3.13 9.08 -6.50
CA VAL A 51 3.60 7.81 -7.07
C VAL A 51 5.07 7.92 -7.50
N ASN A 52 5.43 8.96 -8.27
CA ASN A 52 6.79 9.19 -8.73
C ASN A 52 7.76 9.46 -7.57
N GLN A 53 7.33 10.23 -6.56
CA GLN A 53 8.12 10.49 -5.36
C GLN A 53 8.39 9.19 -4.58
N ALA A 54 7.38 8.36 -4.39
CA ALA A 54 7.53 7.06 -3.72
C ALA A 54 8.43 6.14 -4.53
N HIS A 55 8.21 5.99 -5.83
CA HIS A 55 9.06 5.18 -6.73
C HIS A 55 10.53 5.56 -6.62
N ASN A 56 10.84 6.87 -6.69
CA ASN A 56 12.22 7.35 -6.57
C ASN A 56 12.81 7.08 -5.19
N ALA A 57 12.03 7.27 -4.12
CA ALA A 57 12.48 7.00 -2.76
C ALA A 57 12.78 5.51 -2.53
N PHE A 58 11.93 4.61 -3.02
CA PHE A 58 12.17 3.17 -2.97
C PHE A 58 13.42 2.79 -3.73
N LYS A 59 13.59 3.28 -4.96
CA LYS A 59 14.76 3.04 -5.81
C LYS A 59 16.06 3.50 -5.17
N ALA A 60 16.03 4.61 -4.45
CA ALA A 60 17.21 5.14 -3.75
C ALA A 60 17.61 4.33 -2.51
N ASN A 61 16.62 3.72 -1.82
CA ASN A 61 16.84 3.12 -0.50
C ASN A 61 16.75 1.58 -0.49
N LEU A 62 16.17 0.94 -1.51
CA LEU A 62 16.01 -0.51 -1.61
C LEU A 62 16.71 -1.02 -2.86
N LYS A 63 18.02 -1.31 -2.76
CA LYS A 63 18.87 -1.59 -3.91
C LYS A 63 18.68 -2.97 -4.53
N ASP A 64 18.18 -3.93 -3.77
CA ASP A 64 18.07 -5.33 -4.16
C ASP A 64 16.69 -5.72 -4.74
N ALA A 65 15.86 -4.74 -5.07
CA ALA A 65 14.55 -4.95 -5.66
C ALA A 65 14.44 -4.33 -7.06
N SER A 66 13.54 -4.86 -7.87
CA SER A 66 13.14 -4.28 -9.16
C SER A 66 11.84 -3.50 -9.00
N PHE A 67 11.77 -2.34 -9.65
CA PHE A 67 10.69 -1.37 -9.49
C PHE A 67 9.96 -1.16 -10.80
N VAL A 68 8.63 -1.07 -10.75
CA VAL A 68 7.77 -0.86 -11.91
C VAL A 68 6.85 0.33 -11.63
N ASN A 69 6.95 1.36 -12.43
CA ASN A 69 5.99 2.46 -12.43
C ASN A 69 4.92 2.18 -13.50
N LEU A 70 3.75 1.75 -13.08
CA LEU A 70 2.65 1.40 -13.98
C LEU A 70 2.04 2.60 -14.70
N LEU A 71 2.41 3.82 -14.33
CA LEU A 71 2.04 5.03 -15.07
C LEU A 71 2.89 5.20 -16.34
N GLU A 72 4.10 4.63 -16.36
CA GLU A 72 5.04 4.73 -17.47
C GLU A 72 4.99 3.47 -18.36
N ASP A 73 5.06 2.29 -17.74
CA ASP A 73 5.03 1.01 -18.45
C ASP A 73 4.23 -0.04 -17.70
N LYS A 74 3.08 -0.40 -18.28
CA LYS A 74 2.15 -1.41 -17.74
C LYS A 74 2.57 -2.86 -18.01
N ASN A 75 3.59 -3.09 -18.84
CA ASN A 75 4.02 -4.42 -19.27
C ASN A 75 5.33 -4.86 -18.57
N GLN A 76 5.99 -3.95 -17.90
CA GLN A 76 7.21 -4.25 -17.17
C GLN A 76 6.93 -5.20 -15.99
N VAL A 77 7.90 -6.06 -15.71
CA VAL A 77 7.84 -7.02 -14.60
C VAL A 77 8.86 -6.65 -13.55
N GLY A 78 8.45 -6.67 -12.29
CA GLY A 78 9.31 -6.37 -11.16
C GLY A 78 8.76 -6.91 -9.84
N ARG A 79 9.29 -6.41 -8.74
CA ARG A 79 8.92 -6.83 -7.39
C ARG A 79 8.12 -5.76 -6.64
N VAL A 80 8.38 -4.48 -6.88
CA VAL A 80 7.61 -3.38 -6.27
C VAL A 80 6.99 -2.54 -7.37
N TYR A 81 5.68 -2.46 -7.35
CA TYR A 81 4.86 -1.76 -8.33
C TYR A 81 4.29 -0.50 -7.73
N PHE A 82 4.19 0.55 -8.55
CA PHE A 82 3.68 1.87 -8.18
C PHE A 82 2.58 2.29 -9.13
N SER A 83 1.45 2.73 -8.60
CA SER A 83 0.31 3.19 -9.39
C SER A 83 -0.51 4.23 -8.65
N THR A 84 -1.31 5.00 -9.39
CA THR A 84 -2.44 5.68 -8.79
C THR A 84 -3.62 4.73 -8.61
N TYR A 85 -4.52 5.06 -7.69
CA TYR A 85 -5.77 4.31 -7.53
C TYR A 85 -6.57 4.26 -8.84
N GLN A 86 -6.66 5.38 -9.54
CA GLN A 86 -7.41 5.49 -10.80
C GLN A 86 -6.84 4.56 -11.89
N THR A 87 -5.52 4.53 -12.04
CA THR A 87 -4.86 3.65 -13.01
C THR A 87 -5.08 2.19 -12.65
N MET A 88 -4.92 1.83 -11.38
CA MET A 88 -5.10 0.44 -10.94
C MET A 88 -6.55 -0.04 -11.10
N MET A 89 -7.55 0.82 -10.86
CA MET A 89 -8.96 0.48 -11.14
C MET A 89 -9.19 0.07 -12.60
N GLY A 90 -8.55 0.74 -13.55
CA GLY A 90 -8.59 0.31 -14.95
C GLY A 90 -7.86 -1.01 -15.21
N LEU A 91 -6.72 -1.18 -14.57
CA LEU A 91 -5.84 -2.33 -14.79
C LEU A 91 -6.42 -3.67 -14.27
N ILE A 92 -7.22 -3.66 -13.20
CA ILE A 92 -7.84 -4.90 -12.69
C ILE A 92 -8.84 -5.52 -13.68
N ASP A 93 -9.36 -4.72 -14.61
CA ASP A 93 -10.28 -5.19 -15.65
C ASP A 93 -9.59 -5.51 -16.98
N GLU A 94 -8.30 -5.16 -17.15
CA GLU A 94 -7.56 -5.45 -18.37
C GLU A 94 -7.36 -6.96 -18.58
N MET A 95 -7.57 -7.39 -19.83
CA MET A 95 -7.39 -8.76 -20.27
C MET A 95 -6.19 -8.87 -21.21
N ASN A 96 -5.49 -9.99 -21.15
CA ASN A 96 -4.50 -10.40 -22.14
C ASN A 96 -5.19 -10.90 -23.41
N ALA A 97 -4.43 -11.04 -24.49
CA ALA A 97 -4.94 -11.55 -25.77
C ALA A 97 -5.51 -12.99 -25.68
N ASP A 98 -5.06 -13.76 -24.71
CA ASP A 98 -5.53 -15.14 -24.43
C ASP A 98 -6.79 -15.20 -23.55
N GLY A 99 -7.36 -14.04 -23.16
CA GLY A 99 -8.55 -13.94 -22.31
C GLY A 99 -8.28 -14.07 -20.80
N THR A 100 -7.03 -14.17 -20.38
CA THR A 100 -6.67 -14.14 -18.96
C THR A 100 -6.60 -12.69 -18.44
N ARG A 101 -6.81 -12.49 -17.13
CA ARG A 101 -6.60 -11.18 -16.50
C ARG A 101 -5.13 -10.79 -16.55
N LYS A 102 -4.84 -9.54 -16.92
CA LYS A 102 -3.47 -9.00 -16.93
C LYS A 102 -2.83 -9.00 -15.54
N PHE A 103 -3.61 -8.63 -14.54
CA PHE A 103 -3.26 -8.71 -13.13
C PHE A 103 -4.20 -9.71 -12.45
N GLY A 104 -3.73 -10.90 -12.14
CA GLY A 104 -4.51 -11.90 -11.40
C GLY A 104 -4.72 -11.51 -9.94
N THR A 105 -5.70 -12.11 -9.28
CA THR A 105 -6.03 -11.82 -7.87
C THR A 105 -4.88 -12.11 -6.91
N GLY A 106 -4.00 -13.04 -7.22
CA GLY A 106 -2.79 -13.39 -6.46
C GLY A 106 -1.52 -12.66 -6.92
N MET A 107 -1.62 -11.61 -7.73
CA MET A 107 -0.45 -10.91 -8.29
C MET A 107 0.40 -10.23 -7.20
N PHE A 108 -0.23 -9.65 -6.19
CA PHE A 108 0.44 -8.92 -5.13
C PHE A 108 0.23 -9.60 -3.78
N ASP A 109 1.30 -9.76 -3.02
CA ASP A 109 1.26 -10.29 -1.66
C ASP A 109 1.02 -9.19 -0.63
N LEU A 110 1.37 -7.94 -0.98
CA LEU A 110 1.23 -6.76 -0.13
C LEU A 110 0.73 -5.57 -0.96
N ILE A 111 -0.27 -4.87 -0.44
CA ILE A 111 -0.71 -3.57 -0.96
C ILE A 111 -0.49 -2.52 0.13
N ILE A 112 0.23 -1.46 -0.21
CA ILE A 112 0.42 -0.29 0.63
C ILE A 112 -0.45 0.85 0.07
N VAL A 113 -1.30 1.39 0.93
CA VAL A 113 -2.27 2.45 0.62
C VAL A 113 -1.78 3.73 1.27
N ASP A 114 -1.29 4.68 0.47
CA ASP A 114 -0.92 6.00 0.97
C ASP A 114 -2.18 6.88 1.08
N GLU A 115 -2.25 7.68 2.12
CA GLU A 115 -3.42 8.48 2.49
C GLU A 115 -4.70 7.64 2.62
N ALA A 116 -4.60 6.57 3.43
CA ALA A 116 -5.70 5.65 3.69
C ALA A 116 -6.83 6.32 4.48
N HIS A 117 -7.82 6.87 3.78
CA HIS A 117 -9.01 7.49 4.36
C HIS A 117 -10.27 7.15 3.55
N ARG A 118 -11.44 7.44 4.14
CA ARG A 118 -12.76 7.01 3.65
C ARG A 118 -13.02 7.21 2.17
N SER A 119 -12.65 8.38 1.62
CA SER A 119 -12.91 8.70 0.21
C SER A 119 -12.19 7.74 -0.77
N VAL A 120 -11.01 7.25 -0.41
CA VAL A 120 -10.27 6.24 -1.18
C VAL A 120 -11.06 4.94 -1.25
N TYR A 121 -11.67 4.57 -0.15
CA TYR A 121 -12.47 3.34 -0.06
C TYR A 121 -13.77 3.37 -0.80
N GLN A 122 -14.50 4.44 -0.63
CA GLN A 122 -15.77 4.62 -1.32
C GLN A 122 -15.59 4.60 -2.84
N LYS A 123 -14.46 5.12 -3.33
CA LYS A 123 -14.19 5.25 -4.76
C LYS A 123 -13.43 4.06 -5.36
N PHE A 124 -12.49 3.48 -4.61
CA PHE A 124 -11.53 2.50 -5.12
C PHE A 124 -11.52 1.18 -4.35
N GLY A 125 -12.52 0.93 -3.52
CA GLY A 125 -12.61 -0.27 -2.67
C GLY A 125 -12.57 -1.60 -3.42
N GLU A 126 -12.97 -1.61 -4.69
CA GLU A 126 -12.92 -2.81 -5.54
C GLU A 126 -11.48 -3.33 -5.74
N ILE A 127 -10.46 -2.46 -5.74
CA ILE A 127 -9.05 -2.89 -5.82
C ILE A 127 -8.73 -3.81 -4.64
N PHE A 128 -9.14 -3.42 -3.43
CA PHE A 128 -8.82 -4.14 -2.20
C PHE A 128 -9.62 -5.43 -2.02
N LYS A 129 -10.78 -5.53 -2.67
CA LYS A 129 -11.56 -6.76 -2.74
C LYS A 129 -11.03 -7.71 -3.81
N TYR A 130 -10.45 -7.15 -4.88
CA TYR A 130 -9.96 -7.93 -6.02
C TYR A 130 -8.69 -8.71 -5.68
N PHE A 131 -7.70 -8.07 -5.05
CA PHE A 131 -6.43 -8.72 -4.74
C PHE A 131 -6.49 -9.48 -3.40
N ASP A 132 -6.02 -10.72 -3.41
CA ASP A 132 -5.82 -11.52 -2.21
C ASP A 132 -4.44 -11.21 -1.60
N SER A 133 -4.33 -10.11 -0.89
CA SER A 133 -3.07 -9.55 -0.39
C SER A 133 -3.15 -9.12 1.07
N LEU A 134 -1.99 -8.95 1.70
CA LEU A 134 -1.88 -8.16 2.93
C LEU A 134 -2.13 -6.69 2.59
N LEU A 135 -2.80 -5.96 3.48
CA LEU A 135 -3.17 -4.57 3.27
C LEU A 135 -2.58 -3.68 4.38
N VAL A 136 -1.81 -2.67 4.00
CA VAL A 136 -1.25 -1.70 4.95
C VAL A 136 -1.64 -0.29 4.53
N GLY A 137 -2.40 0.39 5.38
CA GLY A 137 -2.75 1.78 5.22
C GLY A 137 -1.77 2.70 5.93
N LEU A 138 -1.42 3.80 5.28
CA LEU A 138 -0.64 4.89 5.83
C LEU A 138 -1.50 6.16 5.80
N THR A 139 -1.62 6.86 6.91
CA THR A 139 -2.32 8.14 6.94
C THR A 139 -1.65 9.12 7.89
N ALA A 140 -1.74 10.41 7.56
CA ALA A 140 -1.36 11.50 8.45
C ALA A 140 -2.55 12.05 9.25
N THR A 141 -3.77 11.60 8.95
CA THR A 141 -4.96 12.01 9.69
C THR A 141 -4.82 11.63 11.16
N PRO A 142 -4.99 12.54 12.11
CA PRO A 142 -4.93 12.23 13.53
C PRO A 142 -5.91 11.11 13.90
N ARG A 143 -5.53 10.28 14.87
CA ARG A 143 -6.29 9.10 15.29
C ARG A 143 -7.76 9.38 15.55
N ASP A 144 -8.04 10.48 16.20
CA ASP A 144 -9.40 10.88 16.59
C ASP A 144 -10.24 11.42 15.41
N GLU A 145 -9.59 11.76 14.30
CA GLU A 145 -10.21 12.24 13.07
C GLU A 145 -10.36 11.16 12.00
N VAL A 146 -9.74 9.98 12.20
CA VAL A 146 -9.91 8.84 11.30
C VAL A 146 -11.32 8.28 11.48
N ASP A 147 -12.09 8.24 10.40
CA ASP A 147 -13.47 7.77 10.45
C ASP A 147 -13.59 6.24 10.69
N ARG A 148 -14.75 5.82 11.20
CA ARG A 148 -15.03 4.42 11.55
C ARG A 148 -14.91 3.46 10.37
N ASP A 149 -15.28 3.91 9.17
CA ASP A 149 -15.27 3.07 7.98
C ASP A 149 -13.81 2.76 7.57
N THR A 150 -12.88 3.69 7.80
CA THR A 150 -11.45 3.45 7.59
C THR A 150 -10.94 2.38 8.54
N TYR A 151 -11.26 2.45 9.84
CA TYR A 151 -10.87 1.40 10.78
C TYR A 151 -11.48 0.05 10.42
N ALA A 152 -12.78 0.00 10.11
CA ALA A 152 -13.49 -1.22 9.75
C ALA A 152 -12.86 -1.95 8.56
N LEU A 153 -12.33 -1.20 7.61
CA LEU A 153 -11.68 -1.74 6.46
C LEU A 153 -10.39 -2.52 6.78
N PHE A 154 -9.61 -2.01 7.71
CA PHE A 154 -8.43 -2.70 8.19
C PHE A 154 -8.77 -3.76 9.25
N GLY A 155 -10.06 -4.03 9.49
CA GLY A 155 -10.52 -4.98 10.51
C GLY A 155 -10.17 -4.52 11.94
N LEU A 156 -10.06 -3.21 12.15
CA LEU A 156 -9.65 -2.61 13.42
C LEU A 156 -10.86 -2.03 14.16
N GLU A 157 -10.76 -1.99 15.49
CA GLU A 157 -11.70 -1.27 16.34
C GLU A 157 -11.54 0.25 16.12
N SER A 158 -12.65 0.99 16.10
CA SER A 158 -12.63 2.43 15.91
C SER A 158 -11.78 3.13 16.98
N GLY A 159 -10.83 3.96 16.53
CA GLY A 159 -9.90 4.66 17.40
C GLY A 159 -8.67 3.83 17.84
N VAL A 160 -8.54 2.58 17.37
CA VAL A 160 -7.42 1.69 17.71
C VAL A 160 -6.64 1.30 16.44
N PRO A 161 -5.68 2.14 15.99
CA PRO A 161 -4.83 1.79 14.85
C PRO A 161 -3.87 0.63 15.21
N THR A 162 -3.31 -0.01 14.21
CA THR A 162 -2.27 -1.03 14.40
C THR A 162 -1.03 -0.44 15.06
N ASP A 163 -0.66 0.78 14.67
CA ASP A 163 0.41 1.56 15.30
C ASP A 163 0.15 3.06 15.11
N TYR A 164 0.68 3.87 16.01
CA TYR A 164 0.50 5.32 16.04
C TYR A 164 1.82 6.01 16.38
N TYR A 165 2.20 7.00 15.57
CA TYR A 165 3.42 7.77 15.75
C TYR A 165 3.13 9.25 15.53
N ASP A 166 3.14 10.04 16.59
CA ASP A 166 2.90 11.48 16.53
C ASP A 166 4.19 12.32 16.50
N LEU A 167 4.01 13.63 16.42
CA LEU A 167 5.13 14.57 16.38
C LEU A 167 5.92 14.60 17.71
N ASP A 168 5.28 14.36 18.83
CA ASP A 168 5.93 14.38 20.16
C ASP A 168 6.87 13.18 20.33
N GLN A 169 6.60 12.08 19.62
CA GLN A 169 7.45 10.88 19.57
C GLN A 169 8.58 10.99 18.51
N ALA A 170 8.49 11.99 17.62
CA ALA A 170 9.45 12.20 16.53
C ALA A 170 10.62 13.13 16.91
N ILE A 171 10.56 13.78 18.07
CA ILE A 171 11.58 14.66 18.65
C ILE A 171 12.37 13.89 19.70
#